data_86bc55847f5008f804a584ee04611f0a
#
_entry.id   86bc55847f5008f804a584ee04611f0a
#
_cell.length_a   1.000
_cell.length_b   1.000
_cell.length_c   1.000
_cell.angle_alpha   90.00
_cell.angle_beta   90.00
_cell.angle_gamma   90.00
#
_symmetry.space_group_name_H-M   'P 1'
#
loop_
_entity.id
_entity.type
_entity.pdbx_description
1 polymer ?
#
loop_
_entity_poly.entity_id
_entity_poly.type
_entity_poly.pdbx_seq_one_letter_code
_entity_poly.pdbx_strand_id
1 'polypeptide(L)'
;MKMTPRRIALAGLILGLCTFFSLGAQAADAKVKKSATDIAIGKECVSCHADDNPGLVGEWKKSSHAKHNVDCYDCHKAAEGTPGAYKHREYKGKPNFITTVVSPKVCATCHEKEVEQQQPSHHALGGQILASLDNIMGEVIGGPAAVTAGCLQCHGSKIALDANNRPTAQTWPNTGIGRINPDGSLGSCSACHSRHRFSAAQAREPDTCGKCHLGPDHPQKEIYEESKHGIAFSAHKEEMNLKSKKWVVGKDYTAAPTCATCHMSATERQEVTHDVGERISWTLRPAVSVKLNMVRTDDKKAYDLPASIALPKVGDTYKGAKVVEVITWEKRRKNMQDVCVACHTKRQIEGHYKQFDDVVDLYNDKFAKPIAAMMGELTAKGYVTAAPFDEKIEWTWWEIWHHEGRRARHGAAMMGPDYTWWNGIYQVAQRTYFEWIPQMREAVRKKDGNEAFADALLQKYFKPIEGHDWYFNGISKDAIEKVRQGYEDRYGKGALK
;
A
#
# COMPACT_ATOMS: atom_id res chain seq x y z
N MET A 1 -53.95 -17.00 -57.21
CA MET A 1 -55.43 -16.92 -56.95
C MET A 1 -55.65 -16.16 -55.65
N LYS A 2 -56.23 -14.99 -55.74
CA LYS A 2 -56.88 -14.10 -54.75
C LYS A 2 -56.38 -14.00 -53.32
N MET A 3 -55.82 -12.83 -53.10
CA MET A 3 -55.59 -12.18 -51.76
C MET A 3 -56.91 -11.79 -51.10
N THR A 4 -56.95 -11.82 -49.79
CA THR A 4 -57.74 -10.88 -48.95
C THR A 4 -57.01 -10.51 -47.65
N PRO A 5 -57.05 -9.23 -47.26
CA PRO A 5 -56.26 -8.72 -46.14
C PRO A 5 -57.06 -8.75 -44.83
N ARG A 6 -56.42 -9.05 -43.74
CA ARG A 6 -56.96 -8.80 -42.38
C ARG A 6 -56.18 -7.72 -41.64
N ARG A 7 -56.97 -6.80 -41.09
CA ARG A 7 -56.60 -5.60 -40.37
C ARG A 7 -55.87 -5.95 -39.05
N ILE A 8 -54.79 -5.23 -38.79
CA ILE A 8 -54.07 -5.29 -37.50
C ILE A 8 -54.44 -4.03 -36.73
N ALA A 9 -54.91 -4.25 -35.50
CA ALA A 9 -55.21 -3.20 -34.55
C ALA A 9 -53.91 -2.65 -33.90
N LEU A 10 -53.82 -1.34 -33.86
CA LEU A 10 -52.74 -0.59 -33.23
C LEU A 10 -52.93 -0.64 -31.69
N ALA A 11 -52.04 -1.33 -30.98
CA ALA A 11 -51.92 -1.18 -29.52
C ALA A 11 -50.70 -0.28 -29.26
N GLY A 12 -50.95 0.92 -28.75
CA GLY A 12 -49.90 1.86 -28.41
C GLY A 12 -49.09 1.41 -27.19
N LEU A 13 -47.80 1.24 -27.41
CA LEU A 13 -46.83 1.02 -26.32
C LEU A 13 -46.22 2.38 -25.97
N ILE A 14 -46.56 2.90 -24.79
CA ILE A 14 -45.93 4.10 -24.23
C ILE A 14 -44.56 3.67 -23.72
N LEU A 15 -43.49 4.01 -24.45
CA LEU A 15 -42.12 3.89 -23.99
C LEU A 15 -41.84 5.05 -23.01
N GLY A 16 -41.87 4.77 -21.73
CA GLY A 16 -41.38 5.67 -20.72
C GLY A 16 -39.84 5.78 -20.83
N LEU A 17 -39.38 6.89 -21.38
CA LEU A 17 -37.97 7.26 -21.40
C LEU A 17 -37.55 7.68 -19.96
N CYS A 18 -37.05 6.73 -19.17
CA CYS A 18 -36.32 7.05 -17.94
C CYS A 18 -34.96 7.64 -18.33
N THR A 19 -34.90 8.95 -18.49
CA THR A 19 -33.63 9.68 -18.51
C THR A 19 -33.04 9.69 -17.12
N PHE A 20 -32.11 8.77 -16.87
CA PHE A 20 -31.19 8.90 -15.74
C PHE A 20 -30.30 10.11 -16.02
N PHE A 21 -30.67 11.25 -15.47
CA PHE A 21 -29.73 12.35 -15.30
C PHE A 21 -28.68 11.91 -14.28
N SER A 22 -27.53 11.45 -14.76
CA SER A 22 -26.32 11.41 -13.97
C SER A 22 -25.96 12.86 -13.63
N LEU A 23 -26.32 13.31 -12.45
CA LEU A 23 -25.76 14.51 -11.83
C LEU A 23 -24.27 14.22 -11.57
N GLY A 24 -23.46 14.32 -12.60
CA GLY A 24 -22.03 14.44 -12.48
C GLY A 24 -21.73 15.72 -11.73
N ALA A 25 -21.22 15.59 -10.53
CA ALA A 25 -20.81 16.72 -9.69
C ALA A 25 -19.79 17.60 -10.42
N GLN A 26 -20.24 18.67 -11.05
CA GLN A 26 -19.42 19.79 -11.52
C GLN A 26 -19.18 20.74 -10.35
N ALA A 27 -18.36 20.29 -9.36
CA ALA A 27 -17.97 21.15 -8.24
C ALA A 27 -16.57 21.76 -8.40
N ALA A 28 -15.98 21.73 -9.61
CA ALA A 28 -14.54 21.93 -9.77
C ALA A 28 -14.06 23.40 -9.94
N ASP A 29 -14.95 24.38 -10.10
CA ASP A 29 -14.55 25.79 -10.37
C ASP A 29 -15.23 26.82 -9.44
N ALA A 30 -16.05 26.41 -8.48
CA ALA A 30 -16.69 27.33 -7.55
C ALA A 30 -15.69 27.77 -6.46
N LYS A 31 -15.55 29.08 -6.28
CA LYS A 31 -14.78 29.64 -5.15
C LYS A 31 -15.52 29.38 -3.83
N VAL A 32 -14.77 28.98 -2.80
CA VAL A 32 -15.33 28.77 -1.45
C VAL A 32 -15.92 30.08 -0.93
N LYS A 33 -17.18 30.05 -0.49
CA LYS A 33 -17.85 31.21 0.13
C LYS A 33 -17.43 31.29 1.60
N LYS A 34 -16.98 32.49 2.03
CA LYS A 34 -16.50 32.75 3.39
C LYS A 34 -17.12 33.99 3.97
N SER A 35 -17.14 34.09 5.31
CA SER A 35 -17.53 35.30 6.00
C SER A 35 -16.50 36.44 5.72
N ALA A 36 -16.96 37.68 5.78
CA ALA A 36 -16.05 38.83 5.65
C ALA A 36 -14.95 38.84 6.73
N THR A 37 -15.27 38.33 7.92
CA THR A 37 -14.31 38.20 9.02
C THR A 37 -13.24 37.16 8.71
N ASP A 38 -13.61 35.97 8.24
CA ASP A 38 -12.64 34.91 7.90
C ASP A 38 -11.71 35.34 6.76
N ILE A 39 -12.24 36.06 5.76
CA ILE A 39 -11.43 36.68 4.67
C ILE A 39 -10.42 37.65 5.22
N ALA A 40 -10.83 38.52 6.16
CA ALA A 40 -9.93 39.54 6.72
C ALA A 40 -8.82 38.87 7.56
N ILE A 41 -9.15 37.88 8.39
CA ILE A 41 -8.17 37.10 9.17
C ILE A 41 -7.19 36.37 8.22
N GLY A 42 -7.67 35.72 7.18
CA GLY A 42 -6.83 35.03 6.20
C GLY A 42 -5.84 35.99 5.49
N LYS A 43 -6.25 37.21 5.19
CA LYS A 43 -5.34 38.23 4.64
C LYS A 43 -4.24 38.67 5.62
N GLU A 44 -4.58 38.81 6.92
CA GLU A 44 -3.59 39.11 7.96
C GLU A 44 -2.58 37.97 8.11
N CYS A 45 -3.04 36.69 8.06
CA CYS A 45 -2.13 35.55 8.07
C CYS A 45 -1.09 35.65 6.95
N VAL A 46 -1.55 35.89 5.70
CA VAL A 46 -0.68 36.01 4.53
C VAL A 46 0.28 37.19 4.66
N SER A 47 -0.19 38.36 5.14
CA SER A 47 0.64 39.53 5.28
C SER A 47 1.79 39.30 6.25
N CYS A 48 1.52 38.78 7.44
CA CYS A 48 2.52 38.54 8.48
C CYS A 48 3.51 37.43 8.10
N HIS A 49 2.95 36.29 7.67
CA HIS A 49 3.78 35.11 7.33
C HIS A 49 4.53 35.25 5.99
N ALA A 50 4.22 36.25 5.18
CA ALA A 50 5.01 36.55 3.98
C ALA A 50 6.42 37.05 4.31
N ASP A 51 6.57 37.74 5.43
CA ASP A 51 7.86 38.22 5.92
C ASP A 51 8.61 37.10 6.72
N ASP A 52 7.90 36.41 7.64
CA ASP A 52 8.50 35.41 8.49
C ASP A 52 8.76 34.08 7.78
N ASN A 53 7.86 33.69 6.86
CA ASN A 53 7.86 32.37 6.18
C ASN A 53 7.56 32.52 4.66
N PRO A 54 8.39 33.23 3.89
CA PRO A 54 8.09 33.55 2.48
C PRO A 54 7.95 32.32 1.59
N GLY A 55 8.71 31.26 1.86
CA GLY A 55 8.60 30.01 1.12
C GLY A 55 7.24 29.31 1.30
N LEU A 56 6.72 29.27 2.53
CA LEU A 56 5.41 28.71 2.86
C LEU A 56 4.29 29.46 2.11
N VAL A 57 4.29 30.80 2.19
CA VAL A 57 3.32 31.66 1.51
C VAL A 57 3.48 31.55 0.00
N GLY A 58 4.70 31.48 -0.52
CA GLY A 58 5.01 31.30 -1.93
C GLY A 58 4.44 29.98 -2.50
N GLU A 59 4.55 28.87 -1.76
CA GLU A 59 3.98 27.58 -2.18
C GLU A 59 2.43 27.60 -2.13
N TRP A 60 1.84 28.18 -1.08
CA TRP A 60 0.39 28.34 -1.04
C TRP A 60 -0.14 29.20 -2.21
N LYS A 61 0.48 30.34 -2.52
CA LYS A 61 0.08 31.18 -3.67
C LYS A 61 0.02 30.43 -5.00
N LYS A 62 0.86 29.39 -5.18
CA LYS A 62 0.90 28.55 -6.39
C LYS A 62 -0.13 27.41 -6.35
N SER A 63 -0.80 27.16 -5.22
CA SER A 63 -1.74 26.04 -5.04
C SER A 63 -3.08 26.28 -5.75
N SER A 64 -3.81 25.18 -5.98
CA SER A 64 -5.21 25.24 -6.39
C SER A 64 -6.09 25.85 -5.30
N HIS A 65 -5.75 25.65 -4.03
CA HIS A 65 -6.47 26.22 -2.90
C HIS A 65 -6.51 27.74 -2.96
N ALA A 66 -5.38 28.40 -3.16
CA ALA A 66 -5.32 29.85 -3.31
C ALA A 66 -6.17 30.37 -4.49
N LYS A 67 -6.17 29.64 -5.62
CA LYS A 67 -6.99 29.98 -6.81
C LYS A 67 -8.49 29.88 -6.55
N HIS A 68 -8.91 28.98 -5.63
CA HIS A 68 -10.32 28.78 -5.26
C HIS A 68 -10.71 29.49 -3.97
N ASN A 69 -9.93 30.50 -3.52
CA ASN A 69 -10.19 31.28 -2.33
C ASN A 69 -10.12 30.52 -1.00
N VAL A 70 -9.35 29.41 -0.95
CA VAL A 70 -9.02 28.68 0.29
C VAL A 70 -7.70 29.21 0.81
N ASP A 71 -7.68 29.82 1.99
CA ASP A 71 -6.50 30.44 2.59
C ASP A 71 -6.01 29.72 3.86
N CYS A 72 -5.05 30.33 4.55
CA CYS A 72 -4.45 29.77 5.76
C CYS A 72 -5.51 29.49 6.83
N TYR A 73 -6.46 30.42 7.00
CA TYR A 73 -7.45 30.34 8.06
C TYR A 73 -8.47 29.22 7.86
N ASP A 74 -8.80 28.85 6.60
CA ASP A 74 -9.71 27.72 6.32
C ASP A 74 -9.15 26.39 6.83
N CYS A 75 -7.82 26.22 6.78
CA CYS A 75 -7.17 24.98 7.22
C CYS A 75 -6.74 25.04 8.70
N HIS A 76 -6.35 26.20 9.19
CA HIS A 76 -5.74 26.35 10.52
C HIS A 76 -6.71 26.89 11.59
N LYS A 77 -7.89 27.41 11.22
CA LYS A 77 -8.93 27.82 12.18
C LYS A 77 -9.29 26.68 13.11
N ALA A 78 -9.36 26.98 14.40
CA ALA A 78 -9.79 26.04 15.42
C ALA A 78 -10.71 26.73 16.44
N ALA A 79 -11.61 25.95 17.06
CA ALA A 79 -12.41 26.45 18.16
C ALA A 79 -11.60 26.37 19.46
N GLU A 80 -11.86 27.28 20.39
CA GLU A 80 -11.29 27.21 21.74
C GLU A 80 -11.65 25.85 22.39
N GLY A 81 -10.70 25.26 23.11
CA GLY A 81 -10.85 23.95 23.75
C GLY A 81 -10.71 22.74 22.83
N THR A 82 -10.60 22.94 21.51
CA THR A 82 -10.30 21.83 20.59
C THR A 82 -8.87 21.29 20.85
N PRO A 83 -8.65 19.97 20.88
CA PRO A 83 -7.31 19.41 21.03
C PRO A 83 -6.35 19.93 19.96
N GLY A 84 -5.23 20.52 20.36
CA GLY A 84 -4.25 21.14 19.49
C GLY A 84 -4.54 22.59 19.09
N ALA A 85 -5.65 23.17 19.55
CA ALA A 85 -5.95 24.58 19.36
C ALA A 85 -5.29 25.45 20.43
N TYR A 86 -4.70 26.55 20.02
CA TYR A 86 -4.09 27.53 20.94
C TYR A 86 -4.37 28.96 20.47
N LYS A 87 -4.39 29.91 21.42
CA LYS A 87 -4.53 31.33 21.13
C LYS A 87 -3.30 31.80 20.37
N HIS A 88 -3.50 32.32 19.17
CA HIS A 88 -2.42 32.86 18.33
C HIS A 88 -2.35 34.36 18.43
N ARG A 89 -3.40 35.07 18.04
CA ARG A 89 -3.53 36.51 18.06
C ARG A 89 -4.95 36.95 18.39
N GLU A 90 -5.14 38.22 18.68
CA GLU A 90 -6.49 38.79 18.76
C GLU A 90 -6.82 39.44 17.39
N TYR A 91 -8.09 39.29 17.02
CA TYR A 91 -8.65 39.99 15.86
C TYR A 91 -9.80 40.85 16.36
N LYS A 92 -9.65 42.21 16.22
CA LYS A 92 -10.62 43.19 16.71
C LYS A 92 -11.01 42.95 18.19
N GLY A 93 -10.02 42.76 19.05
CA GLY A 93 -10.19 42.53 20.49
C GLY A 93 -10.77 41.14 20.88
N LYS A 94 -10.95 40.23 19.94
CA LYS A 94 -11.40 38.86 20.21
C LYS A 94 -10.26 37.85 20.01
N PRO A 95 -10.11 36.86 20.91
CA PRO A 95 -9.10 35.80 20.75
C PRO A 95 -9.32 35.05 19.45
N ASN A 96 -8.23 34.81 18.71
CA ASN A 96 -8.22 33.97 17.53
C ASN A 96 -7.44 32.68 17.81
N PHE A 97 -8.13 31.53 17.72
CA PHE A 97 -7.55 30.22 17.95
C PHE A 97 -7.21 29.52 16.64
N ILE A 98 -6.03 28.92 16.59
CA ILE A 98 -5.55 28.15 15.43
C ILE A 98 -4.98 26.82 15.90
N THR A 99 -4.78 25.89 14.95
CA THR A 99 -3.99 24.67 15.13
C THR A 99 -2.89 24.58 14.07
N THR A 100 -1.70 24.13 14.44
CA THR A 100 -0.65 23.76 13.48
C THR A 100 -0.85 22.36 12.90
N VAL A 101 -1.63 21.51 13.57
CA VAL A 101 -1.93 20.12 13.16
C VAL A 101 -3.22 20.11 12.36
N VAL A 102 -3.13 20.32 11.06
CA VAL A 102 -4.28 20.14 10.16
C VAL A 102 -4.54 18.64 9.99
N SER A 103 -5.69 18.20 10.48
CA SER A 103 -6.13 16.80 10.45
C SER A 103 -6.95 16.48 9.20
N PRO A 104 -7.14 15.19 8.85
CA PRO A 104 -8.06 14.79 7.78
C PRO A 104 -9.49 15.29 7.96
N LYS A 105 -9.98 15.50 9.19
CA LYS A 105 -11.31 16.06 9.44
C LYS A 105 -11.48 17.47 8.85
N VAL A 106 -10.42 18.29 8.88
CA VAL A 106 -10.44 19.60 8.25
C VAL A 106 -10.54 19.46 6.72
N CYS A 107 -9.79 18.52 6.13
CA CYS A 107 -9.86 18.24 4.70
C CYS A 107 -11.27 17.75 4.29
N ALA A 108 -11.93 16.94 5.12
CA ALA A 108 -13.25 16.38 4.88
C ALA A 108 -14.36 17.44 4.70
N THR A 109 -14.15 18.66 5.18
CA THR A 109 -15.13 19.75 4.96
C THR A 109 -15.36 20.07 3.48
N CYS A 110 -14.41 19.68 2.60
CA CYS A 110 -14.51 19.84 1.15
C CYS A 110 -14.15 18.55 0.39
N HIS A 111 -13.37 17.65 0.98
CA HIS A 111 -12.86 16.40 0.40
C HIS A 111 -13.38 15.18 1.17
N GLU A 112 -14.69 15.12 1.41
CA GLU A 112 -15.32 14.09 2.23
C GLU A 112 -15.04 12.67 1.68
N LYS A 113 -15.23 12.46 0.37
CA LYS A 113 -15.07 11.17 -0.29
C LYS A 113 -13.63 10.64 -0.16
N GLU A 114 -12.64 11.49 -0.38
CA GLU A 114 -11.23 11.14 -0.29
C GLU A 114 -10.86 10.74 1.15
N VAL A 115 -11.39 11.46 2.13
CA VAL A 115 -11.15 11.16 3.54
C VAL A 115 -11.87 9.86 3.95
N GLU A 116 -13.11 9.64 3.52
CA GLU A 116 -13.85 8.38 3.78
C GLU A 116 -13.12 7.15 3.23
N GLN A 117 -12.49 7.26 2.07
CA GLN A 117 -11.69 6.17 1.49
C GLN A 117 -10.35 5.99 2.22
N GLN A 118 -9.70 7.08 2.64
CA GLN A 118 -8.38 7.04 3.27
C GLN A 118 -8.45 6.54 4.72
N GLN A 119 -9.47 6.94 5.51
CA GLN A 119 -9.53 6.63 6.94
C GLN A 119 -9.49 5.11 7.27
N PRO A 120 -10.16 4.21 6.53
CA PRO A 120 -10.06 2.77 6.78
C PRO A 120 -8.83 2.12 6.11
N SER A 121 -8.06 2.85 5.31
CA SER A 121 -6.96 2.30 4.53
C SER A 121 -5.76 1.91 5.41
N HIS A 122 -4.91 1.02 4.90
CA HIS A 122 -3.64 0.67 5.55
C HIS A 122 -2.74 1.89 5.79
N HIS A 123 -2.82 2.92 4.96
CA HIS A 123 -2.06 4.15 5.15
C HIS A 123 -2.51 4.91 6.39
N ALA A 124 -3.80 5.01 6.67
CA ALA A 124 -4.28 5.64 7.90
C ALA A 124 -3.86 4.87 9.14
N LEU A 125 -3.72 3.55 9.04
CA LEU A 125 -3.28 2.66 10.10
C LEU A 125 -1.74 2.49 10.15
N GLY A 126 -0.99 3.20 9.32
CA GLY A 126 0.46 3.04 9.16
C GLY A 126 1.27 3.11 10.45
N GLY A 127 0.91 3.99 11.37
CA GLY A 127 1.54 4.08 12.69
C GLY A 127 1.28 2.84 13.57
N GLN A 128 0.09 2.24 13.46
CA GLN A 128 -0.30 1.07 14.25
C GLN A 128 0.35 -0.23 13.74
N ILE A 129 0.69 -0.28 12.44
CA ILE A 129 1.39 -1.43 11.82
C ILE A 129 2.76 -1.66 12.48
N LEU A 130 3.42 -0.61 12.97
CA LEU A 130 4.69 -0.73 13.69
C LEU A 130 4.56 -1.40 15.07
N ALA A 131 3.34 -1.61 15.58
CA ALA A 131 3.14 -2.33 16.83
C ALA A 131 3.27 -3.86 16.70
N SER A 132 3.76 -4.37 15.57
CA SER A 132 4.06 -5.80 15.40
C SER A 132 5.43 -6.16 15.99
N LEU A 133 5.59 -7.42 16.39
CA LEU A 133 6.76 -7.92 17.13
C LEU A 133 8.08 -7.76 16.35
N ASP A 134 8.04 -7.93 15.04
CA ASP A 134 9.19 -7.76 14.14
C ASP A 134 9.72 -6.31 14.10
N ASN A 135 8.91 -5.33 14.48
CA ASN A 135 9.33 -3.92 14.57
C ASN A 135 9.93 -3.55 15.94
N ILE A 136 9.69 -4.35 16.98
CA ILE A 136 10.32 -4.15 18.31
C ILE A 136 11.84 -4.13 18.19
N MET A 137 12.41 -4.92 17.28
CA MET A 137 13.85 -4.91 17.02
C MET A 137 14.40 -3.52 16.72
N GLY A 138 13.70 -2.74 15.87
CA GLY A 138 14.10 -1.37 15.56
C GLY A 138 14.13 -0.48 16.79
N GLU A 139 13.16 -0.63 17.69
CA GLU A 139 13.09 0.13 18.93
C GLU A 139 14.12 -0.31 19.97
N VAL A 140 14.32 -1.61 20.14
CA VAL A 140 15.29 -2.16 21.11
C VAL A 140 16.73 -1.88 20.67
N ILE A 141 17.04 -2.07 19.39
CA ILE A 141 18.41 -1.90 18.87
C ILE A 141 18.73 -0.43 18.60
N GLY A 142 17.86 0.29 17.91
CA GLY A 142 18.10 1.68 17.52
C GLY A 142 17.74 2.69 18.61
N GLY A 143 16.84 2.33 19.51
CA GLY A 143 16.29 3.19 20.55
C GLY A 143 15.35 4.28 20.02
N PRO A 144 14.69 5.03 20.93
CA PRO A 144 13.66 6.00 20.57
C PRO A 144 14.10 7.08 19.58
N ALA A 145 15.36 7.51 19.64
CA ALA A 145 15.89 8.54 18.75
C ALA A 145 15.95 8.07 17.31
N ALA A 146 16.46 6.85 17.07
CA ALA A 146 16.51 6.26 15.72
C ALA A 146 15.11 5.95 15.17
N VAL A 147 14.22 5.44 16.02
CA VAL A 147 12.81 5.19 15.63
C VAL A 147 12.10 6.49 15.26
N THR A 148 12.26 7.54 16.04
CA THR A 148 11.63 8.85 15.77
C THR A 148 12.14 9.48 14.47
N ALA A 149 13.46 9.47 14.25
CA ALA A 149 14.07 10.04 13.06
C ALA A 149 13.96 9.12 11.82
N GLY A 150 13.76 7.82 12.01
CA GLY A 150 13.64 6.80 10.97
C GLY A 150 12.19 6.35 10.77
N CYS A 151 11.78 5.29 11.46
CA CYS A 151 10.50 4.59 11.24
C CYS A 151 9.28 5.53 11.24
N LEU A 152 9.22 6.44 12.23
CA LEU A 152 8.06 7.33 12.41
C LEU A 152 7.97 8.42 11.35
N GLN A 153 9.04 8.72 10.61
CA GLN A 153 8.97 9.68 9.50
C GLN A 153 8.09 9.16 8.35
N CYS A 154 8.08 7.85 8.13
CA CYS A 154 7.22 7.20 7.14
C CYS A 154 5.87 6.79 7.75
N HIS A 155 5.89 6.11 8.89
CA HIS A 155 4.73 5.48 9.49
C HIS A 155 3.86 6.44 10.31
N GLY A 156 4.45 7.44 10.94
CA GLY A 156 3.76 8.34 11.85
C GLY A 156 3.59 7.76 13.25
N SER A 157 3.14 8.62 14.16
CA SER A 157 2.86 8.30 15.56
C SER A 157 1.78 9.21 16.11
N LYS A 158 1.40 9.01 17.37
CA LYS A 158 0.46 9.90 18.07
C LYS A 158 1.14 11.23 18.38
N ILE A 159 0.44 12.34 18.06
CA ILE A 159 0.89 13.67 18.45
C ILE A 159 0.47 13.92 19.92
N ALA A 160 1.46 14.16 20.78
CA ALA A 160 1.26 14.61 22.13
C ALA A 160 1.18 16.14 22.20
N LEU A 161 0.37 16.66 23.12
CA LEU A 161 0.20 18.08 23.37
C LEU A 161 0.79 18.47 24.72
N ASP A 162 1.37 19.65 24.82
CA ASP A 162 1.84 20.27 26.06
C ASP A 162 0.68 20.94 26.85
N ALA A 163 1.00 21.54 27.99
CA ALA A 163 0.03 22.26 28.83
C ALA A 163 -0.61 23.48 28.12
N ASN A 164 -0.01 24.00 27.06
CA ASN A 164 -0.51 25.08 26.24
C ASN A 164 -1.28 24.59 25.00
N ASN A 165 -1.61 23.30 24.98
CA ASN A 165 -2.30 22.64 23.89
C ASN A 165 -1.53 22.66 22.54
N ARG A 166 -0.19 22.77 22.58
CA ARG A 166 0.69 22.75 21.39
C ARG A 166 1.35 21.37 21.26
N PRO A 167 1.64 20.94 20.03
CA PRO A 167 2.41 19.72 19.81
C PRO A 167 3.77 19.76 20.49
N THR A 168 4.11 18.69 21.20
CA THR A 168 5.42 18.59 21.89
C THR A 168 6.56 18.34 20.88
N ALA A 169 7.75 18.81 21.19
CA ALA A 169 8.94 18.62 20.33
C ALA A 169 9.31 17.13 20.13
N GLN A 170 8.93 16.25 21.04
CA GLN A 170 9.17 14.81 20.93
C GLN A 170 8.28 14.14 19.87
N THR A 171 7.12 14.71 19.55
CA THR A 171 6.15 14.14 18.63
C THR A 171 5.84 15.01 17.42
N TRP A 172 6.50 16.17 17.31
CA TRP A 172 6.37 17.10 16.20
C TRP A 172 7.74 17.66 15.79
N PRO A 173 8.09 17.74 14.50
CA PRO A 173 7.23 17.44 13.34
C PRO A 173 6.88 15.97 13.19
N ASN A 174 5.67 15.68 12.68
CA ASN A 174 5.17 14.32 12.43
C ASN A 174 4.53 14.30 11.03
N THR A 175 5.26 13.76 10.06
CA THR A 175 4.89 13.77 8.64
C THR A 175 4.41 12.44 8.13
N GLY A 176 4.50 11.39 8.98
CA GLY A 176 4.19 10.01 8.60
C GLY A 176 2.72 9.81 8.20
N ILE A 177 2.53 8.85 7.30
CA ILE A 177 1.23 8.60 6.65
C ILE A 177 0.14 8.18 7.64
N GLY A 178 0.49 7.42 8.68
CA GLY A 178 -0.41 6.93 9.74
C GLY A 178 -0.40 7.77 11.02
N ARG A 179 -0.11 9.07 10.92
CA ARG A 179 -0.15 9.99 12.05
C ARG A 179 -1.49 9.92 12.79
N ILE A 180 -1.45 9.85 14.12
CA ILE A 180 -2.63 9.92 14.97
C ILE A 180 -2.77 11.36 15.44
N ASN A 181 -3.81 12.04 14.98
CA ASN A 181 -4.02 13.47 15.23
C ASN A 181 -4.64 13.72 16.61
N PRO A 182 -4.47 14.92 17.20
CA PRO A 182 -5.04 15.25 18.52
C PRO A 182 -6.57 15.10 18.58
N ASP A 183 -7.28 15.27 17.46
CA ASP A 183 -8.73 15.09 17.33
C ASP A 183 -9.17 13.62 17.14
N GLY A 184 -8.22 12.66 17.25
CA GLY A 184 -8.44 11.23 17.10
C GLY A 184 -8.54 10.73 15.67
N SER A 185 -8.48 11.60 14.65
CA SER A 185 -8.44 11.16 13.25
C SER A 185 -7.09 10.55 12.90
N LEU A 186 -7.08 9.65 11.91
CA LEU A 186 -5.91 8.90 11.49
C LEU A 186 -5.37 9.42 10.15
N GLY A 187 -4.05 9.42 10.02
CA GLY A 187 -3.38 9.71 8.77
C GLY A 187 -3.00 11.16 8.55
N SER A 188 -2.30 11.40 7.45
CA SER A 188 -1.81 12.70 7.02
C SER A 188 -1.91 12.83 5.51
N CYS A 189 -2.87 13.61 5.02
CA CYS A 189 -3.02 13.92 3.59
C CYS A 189 -1.76 14.57 3.02
N SER A 190 -1.05 15.36 3.85
CA SER A 190 0.21 16.01 3.46
C SER A 190 1.39 15.04 3.30
N ALA A 191 1.25 13.76 3.62
CA ALA A 191 2.26 12.77 3.29
C ALA A 191 2.38 12.55 1.78
N CYS A 192 1.29 12.68 1.03
CA CYS A 192 1.29 12.60 -0.44
C CYS A 192 1.14 13.98 -1.11
N HIS A 193 0.29 14.84 -0.56
CA HIS A 193 0.05 16.20 -1.03
C HIS A 193 0.89 17.21 -0.23
N SER A 194 2.14 17.43 -0.63
CA SER A 194 3.06 18.27 0.15
C SER A 194 2.52 19.66 0.42
N ARG A 195 2.62 20.07 1.70
CA ARG A 195 2.29 21.41 2.17
C ARG A 195 3.25 22.44 1.54
N HIS A 196 2.83 23.61 1.15
CA HIS A 196 1.47 24.17 1.16
C HIS A 196 0.93 24.28 -0.26
N ARG A 197 1.60 23.62 -1.22
CA ARG A 197 1.20 23.59 -2.62
C ARG A 197 0.07 22.62 -2.91
N PHE A 198 -0.01 21.50 -2.19
CA PHE A 198 -1.02 20.44 -2.34
C PHE A 198 -1.21 19.96 -3.79
N SER A 199 -0.09 19.77 -4.50
CA SER A 199 -0.08 19.40 -5.91
C SER A 199 -0.56 17.98 -6.16
N ALA A 200 -1.61 17.80 -6.94
CA ALA A 200 -2.02 16.48 -7.44
C ALA A 200 -0.97 15.90 -8.40
N ALA A 201 -0.31 16.73 -9.20
CA ALA A 201 0.77 16.28 -10.09
C ALA A 201 1.92 15.65 -9.30
N GLN A 202 2.35 16.28 -8.21
CA GLN A 202 3.38 15.72 -7.33
C GLN A 202 2.93 14.40 -6.70
N ALA A 203 1.68 14.31 -6.21
CA ALA A 203 1.15 13.09 -5.60
C ALA A 203 1.09 11.90 -6.58
N ARG A 204 1.07 12.16 -7.89
CA ARG A 204 1.03 11.15 -8.96
C ARG A 204 2.43 10.67 -9.39
N GLU A 205 3.48 11.37 -9.00
CA GLU A 205 4.86 10.96 -9.31
C GLU A 205 5.30 9.77 -8.44
N PRO A 206 6.08 8.82 -9.01
CA PRO A 206 6.59 7.66 -8.28
C PRO A 206 7.37 8.03 -7.02
N ASP A 207 8.14 9.12 -7.05
CA ASP A 207 8.94 9.60 -5.91
C ASP A 207 8.09 9.95 -4.68
N THR A 208 6.84 10.34 -4.87
CA THR A 208 5.94 10.61 -3.74
C THR A 208 5.64 9.35 -2.94
N CYS A 209 5.51 8.20 -3.60
CA CYS A 209 5.35 6.91 -2.94
C CYS A 209 6.72 6.37 -2.47
N GLY A 210 7.72 6.49 -3.33
CA GLY A 210 9.07 5.97 -3.18
C GLY A 210 9.83 6.51 -1.98
N LYS A 211 9.49 7.71 -1.48
CA LYS A 211 10.14 8.24 -0.25
C LYS A 211 9.88 7.42 1.01
N CYS A 212 8.88 6.52 0.97
CA CYS A 212 8.55 5.59 2.05
C CYS A 212 8.62 4.13 1.59
N HIS A 213 8.28 3.85 0.32
CA HIS A 213 8.32 2.52 -0.28
C HIS A 213 9.68 2.26 -0.94
N LEU A 214 10.71 2.09 -0.10
CA LEU A 214 12.11 1.86 -0.49
C LEU A 214 12.83 1.03 0.58
N GLY A 215 14.02 0.56 0.26
CA GLY A 215 14.90 -0.13 1.21
C GLY A 215 14.84 -1.65 1.14
N PRO A 216 15.54 -2.35 2.05
CA PRO A 216 15.82 -3.76 1.89
C PRO A 216 14.60 -4.68 1.99
N ASP A 217 13.55 -4.26 2.67
CA ASP A 217 12.38 -5.08 2.98
C ASP A 217 11.14 -4.78 2.11
N HIS A 218 11.08 -3.59 1.50
CA HIS A 218 9.96 -3.17 0.66
C HIS A 218 10.38 -2.20 -0.45
N PRO A 219 11.32 -2.61 -1.35
CA PRO A 219 11.96 -1.76 -2.36
C PRO A 219 11.06 -1.52 -3.57
N GLN A 220 9.80 -1.09 -3.36
CA GLN A 220 8.87 -0.93 -4.48
C GLN A 220 9.32 0.16 -5.45
N LYS A 221 10.01 1.21 -4.96
CA LYS A 221 10.56 2.26 -5.82
C LYS A 221 11.64 1.69 -6.74
N GLU A 222 12.61 1.00 -6.17
CA GLU A 222 13.74 0.41 -6.88
C GLU A 222 13.25 -0.64 -7.90
N ILE A 223 12.31 -1.50 -7.52
CA ILE A 223 11.68 -2.47 -8.42
C ILE A 223 10.94 -1.77 -9.56
N TYR A 224 10.22 -0.68 -9.26
CA TYR A 224 9.52 0.08 -10.28
C TYR A 224 10.52 0.73 -11.26
N GLU A 225 11.60 1.32 -10.78
CA GLU A 225 12.61 2.00 -11.60
C GLU A 225 13.30 1.03 -12.57
N GLU A 226 13.57 -0.22 -12.18
CA GLU A 226 14.12 -1.23 -13.08
C GLU A 226 13.09 -1.85 -14.03
N SER A 227 11.80 -1.70 -13.73
CA SER A 227 10.72 -2.24 -14.56
C SER A 227 10.59 -1.47 -15.88
N LYS A 228 10.00 -2.14 -16.90
CA LYS A 228 9.70 -1.45 -18.17
C LYS A 228 8.76 -0.25 -17.98
N HIS A 229 7.89 -0.27 -16.96
CA HIS A 229 7.01 0.85 -16.64
C HIS A 229 7.79 2.04 -16.09
N GLY A 230 8.74 1.82 -15.18
CA GLY A 230 9.58 2.89 -14.62
C GLY A 230 10.51 3.49 -15.69
N ILE A 231 11.13 2.65 -16.51
CA ILE A 231 11.96 3.11 -17.63
C ILE A 231 11.14 3.95 -18.62
N ALA A 232 9.93 3.48 -18.99
CA ALA A 232 9.07 4.22 -19.89
C ALA A 232 8.55 5.52 -19.26
N PHE A 233 8.26 5.55 -17.94
CA PHE A 233 7.91 6.79 -17.23
C PHE A 233 9.04 7.82 -17.31
N SER A 234 10.26 7.41 -17.06
CA SER A 234 11.43 8.31 -17.14
C SER A 234 11.61 8.89 -18.54
N ALA A 235 11.35 8.08 -19.59
CA ALA A 235 11.47 8.51 -20.99
C ALA A 235 10.30 9.40 -21.46
N HIS A 236 9.10 9.24 -20.90
CA HIS A 236 7.85 9.86 -21.38
C HIS A 236 7.11 10.65 -20.31
N LYS A 237 7.81 11.14 -19.28
CA LYS A 237 7.21 11.87 -18.15
C LYS A 237 6.32 13.03 -18.58
N GLU A 238 6.71 13.76 -19.59
CA GLU A 238 5.98 14.94 -20.08
C GLU A 238 4.64 14.58 -20.72
N GLU A 239 4.50 13.33 -21.20
CA GLU A 239 3.26 12.80 -21.80
C GLU A 239 2.24 12.32 -20.76
N MET A 240 2.63 12.26 -19.48
CA MET A 240 1.79 11.73 -18.39
C MET A 240 0.64 12.63 -17.99
N ASN A 241 0.58 13.87 -18.50
CA ASN A 241 -0.47 14.83 -18.15
C ASN A 241 -0.80 14.90 -16.66
N LEU A 242 0.25 14.90 -15.82
CA LEU A 242 0.12 14.80 -14.34
C LEU A 242 -0.76 15.90 -13.73
N LYS A 243 -1.00 17.00 -14.46
CA LYS A 243 -1.84 18.12 -14.03
C LYS A 243 -3.32 17.97 -14.42
N SER A 244 -3.71 16.95 -15.18
CA SER A 244 -5.11 16.70 -15.55
C SER A 244 -6.00 16.64 -14.31
N LYS A 245 -7.21 17.20 -14.39
CA LYS A 245 -8.18 17.19 -13.28
C LYS A 245 -8.62 15.77 -12.91
N LYS A 246 -9.00 14.96 -13.90
CA LYS A 246 -9.54 13.60 -13.71
C LYS A 246 -8.44 12.52 -13.74
N TRP A 247 -7.47 12.69 -14.61
CA TRP A 247 -6.34 11.81 -14.81
C TRP A 247 -6.74 10.34 -15.04
N VAL A 248 -7.62 10.14 -16.03
CA VAL A 248 -8.15 8.82 -16.41
C VAL A 248 -7.13 8.13 -17.33
N VAL A 249 -6.64 6.96 -16.92
CA VAL A 249 -5.70 6.17 -17.71
C VAL A 249 -6.35 5.71 -19.02
N GLY A 250 -5.62 5.81 -20.13
CA GLY A 250 -6.10 5.51 -21.48
C GLY A 250 -6.88 6.64 -22.14
N LYS A 251 -7.23 7.71 -21.40
CA LYS A 251 -7.97 8.87 -21.91
C LYS A 251 -7.20 10.16 -21.73
N ASP A 252 -6.79 10.49 -20.52
CA ASP A 252 -6.05 11.73 -20.22
C ASP A 252 -4.55 11.56 -20.47
N TYR A 253 -4.05 10.32 -20.43
CA TYR A 253 -2.69 9.93 -20.73
C TYR A 253 -2.62 8.46 -21.16
N THR A 254 -1.64 8.12 -21.98
CA THR A 254 -1.40 6.78 -22.52
C THR A 254 0.06 6.33 -22.35
N ALA A 255 0.90 7.17 -21.77
CA ALA A 255 2.28 6.83 -21.44
C ALA A 255 2.36 5.83 -20.28
N ALA A 256 3.52 5.59 -19.76
CA ALA A 256 3.74 4.58 -18.72
C ALA A 256 2.95 4.85 -17.43
N PRO A 257 2.46 3.80 -16.75
CA PRO A 257 1.78 3.94 -15.47
C PRO A 257 2.76 4.31 -14.35
N THR A 258 2.30 5.10 -13.38
CA THR A 258 2.98 5.31 -12.09
C THR A 258 2.34 4.43 -11.01
N CYS A 259 2.89 4.46 -9.79
CA CYS A 259 2.27 3.82 -8.63
C CYS A 259 0.81 4.29 -8.45
N ALA A 260 0.58 5.61 -8.55
CA ALA A 260 -0.75 6.19 -8.44
C ALA A 260 -1.68 5.75 -9.58
N THR A 261 -1.18 5.47 -10.79
CA THR A 261 -1.99 4.92 -11.87
C THR A 261 -2.60 3.57 -11.49
N CYS A 262 -1.79 2.64 -11.03
CA CYS A 262 -2.24 1.30 -10.68
C CYS A 262 -3.14 1.28 -9.45
N HIS A 263 -2.72 1.97 -8.40
CA HIS A 263 -3.36 1.87 -7.09
C HIS A 263 -4.51 2.84 -6.87
N MET A 264 -4.57 3.97 -7.56
CA MET A 264 -5.48 5.06 -7.20
C MET A 264 -6.26 5.66 -8.37
N SER A 265 -5.72 5.68 -9.61
CA SER A 265 -6.30 6.48 -10.68
C SER A 265 -7.66 5.96 -11.16
N ALA A 266 -8.42 6.88 -11.77
CA ALA A 266 -9.63 6.54 -12.49
C ALA A 266 -9.31 5.74 -13.76
N THR A 267 -10.23 4.86 -14.13
CA THR A 267 -10.36 4.26 -15.47
C THR A 267 -11.69 4.72 -16.07
N GLU A 268 -12.04 4.26 -17.27
CA GLU A 268 -13.39 4.46 -17.79
C GLU A 268 -14.51 3.78 -16.97
N ARG A 269 -14.13 2.81 -16.10
CA ARG A 269 -15.06 1.96 -15.33
C ARG A 269 -14.95 2.14 -13.82
N GLN A 270 -13.90 2.81 -13.34
CA GLN A 270 -13.65 3.02 -11.94
C GLN A 270 -13.28 4.47 -11.67
N GLU A 271 -13.75 5.00 -10.57
CA GLU A 271 -13.34 6.32 -10.11
C GLU A 271 -11.97 6.28 -9.40
N VAL A 272 -11.42 7.45 -9.09
CA VAL A 272 -10.25 7.59 -8.21
C VAL A 272 -10.56 6.99 -6.84
N THR A 273 -9.61 6.26 -6.26
CA THR A 273 -9.69 5.79 -4.87
C THR A 273 -8.52 6.32 -4.05
N HIS A 274 -8.78 6.63 -2.77
CA HIS A 274 -7.77 6.94 -1.76
C HIS A 274 -7.55 5.77 -0.78
N ASP A 275 -8.21 4.64 -1.01
CA ASP A 275 -7.85 3.35 -0.43
C ASP A 275 -6.85 2.63 -1.35
N VAL A 276 -5.56 2.92 -1.18
CA VAL A 276 -4.48 2.38 -2.04
C VAL A 276 -4.36 0.86 -1.99
N GLY A 277 -4.94 0.23 -0.97
CA GLY A 277 -4.99 -1.22 -0.82
C GLY A 277 -6.15 -1.90 -1.54
N GLU A 278 -7.17 -1.17 -1.97
CA GLU A 278 -8.42 -1.71 -2.51
C GLU A 278 -8.23 -2.68 -3.68
N ARG A 279 -7.22 -2.44 -4.53
CA ARG A 279 -6.94 -3.24 -5.74
C ARG A 279 -5.92 -4.35 -5.52
N ILE A 280 -5.43 -4.55 -4.29
CA ILE A 280 -4.38 -5.54 -3.97
C ILE A 280 -5.03 -6.86 -3.59
N SER A 281 -4.76 -7.93 -4.36
CA SER A 281 -5.35 -9.27 -4.16
C SER A 281 -4.51 -10.22 -3.32
N TRP A 282 -3.21 -9.96 -3.14
CA TRP A 282 -2.30 -10.73 -2.29
C TRP A 282 -1.75 -9.87 -1.15
N THR A 283 -1.55 -10.44 0.03
CA THR A 283 -0.59 -9.84 0.96
C THR A 283 0.80 -10.40 0.68
N LEU A 284 1.78 -9.51 0.49
CA LEU A 284 3.16 -9.90 0.21
C LEU A 284 4.12 -9.56 1.37
N ARG A 285 3.59 -9.00 2.46
CA ARG A 285 4.39 -8.58 3.61
C ARG A 285 4.67 -9.69 4.62
N PRO A 286 3.72 -10.57 5.01
CA PRO A 286 3.96 -11.61 6.02
C PRO A 286 4.86 -12.72 5.48
N ALA A 287 5.35 -13.55 6.39
CA ALA A 287 6.20 -14.69 6.07
C ALA A 287 5.58 -15.62 5.03
N VAL A 288 4.28 -15.89 5.13
CA VAL A 288 3.50 -16.64 4.14
C VAL A 288 2.47 -15.72 3.53
N SER A 289 2.49 -15.59 2.21
CA SER A 289 1.51 -14.79 1.46
C SER A 289 0.16 -15.47 1.37
N VAL A 290 -0.91 -14.67 1.45
CA VAL A 290 -2.29 -15.15 1.27
C VAL A 290 -3.07 -14.19 0.38
N LYS A 291 -4.07 -14.72 -0.34
CA LYS A 291 -5.04 -13.88 -1.05
C LYS A 291 -5.97 -13.22 -0.04
N LEU A 292 -6.31 -11.95 -0.27
CA LEU A 292 -7.05 -11.13 0.67
C LEU A 292 -8.39 -10.64 0.12
N ASN A 293 -9.45 -10.99 0.81
CA ASN A 293 -10.73 -10.31 0.72
C ASN A 293 -10.72 -9.05 1.59
N MET A 294 -11.68 -8.16 1.40
CA MET A 294 -11.90 -6.98 2.24
C MET A 294 -13.35 -6.93 2.72
N VAL A 295 -13.54 -6.64 3.98
CA VAL A 295 -14.85 -6.42 4.62
C VAL A 295 -14.92 -4.99 5.09
N ARG A 296 -15.93 -4.23 4.64
CA ARG A 296 -16.21 -2.87 5.12
C ARG A 296 -17.44 -2.86 6.02
N THR A 297 -17.39 -2.06 7.06
CA THR A 297 -18.44 -1.98 8.09
C THR A 297 -19.02 -0.57 8.17
N ASP A 298 -20.22 -0.44 8.75
CA ASP A 298 -20.98 0.81 8.88
C ASP A 298 -20.30 1.84 9.80
N ASP A 299 -19.40 1.40 10.67
CA ASP A 299 -18.51 2.27 11.46
C ASP A 299 -17.30 2.82 10.66
N LYS A 300 -17.36 2.72 9.30
CA LYS A 300 -16.37 3.22 8.35
C LYS A 300 -14.98 2.57 8.51
N LYS A 301 -14.92 1.32 8.97
CA LYS A 301 -13.68 0.53 9.01
C LYS A 301 -13.61 -0.47 7.86
N ALA A 302 -12.38 -0.84 7.48
CA ALA A 302 -12.11 -1.92 6.54
C ALA A 302 -11.17 -2.95 7.18
N TYR A 303 -11.41 -4.21 6.87
CA TYR A 303 -10.66 -5.33 7.40
C TYR A 303 -10.24 -6.26 6.26
N ASP A 304 -8.96 -6.53 6.15
CA ASP A 304 -8.48 -7.61 5.29
C ASP A 304 -8.77 -8.96 5.94
N LEU A 305 -9.24 -9.90 5.12
CA LEU A 305 -9.60 -11.24 5.54
C LEU A 305 -8.96 -12.25 4.57
N PRO A 306 -8.11 -13.19 5.08
CA PRO A 306 -7.56 -14.23 4.24
C PRO A 306 -8.63 -14.99 3.46
N ALA A 307 -8.37 -15.31 2.18
CA ALA A 307 -9.34 -16.01 1.32
C ALA A 307 -9.73 -17.42 1.84
N SER A 308 -8.93 -18.00 2.74
CA SER A 308 -9.23 -19.25 3.42
C SER A 308 -10.28 -19.13 4.54
N ILE A 309 -10.61 -17.91 4.96
CA ILE A 309 -11.60 -17.65 6.01
C ILE A 309 -12.97 -17.42 5.35
N ALA A 310 -14.02 -18.00 5.94
CA ALA A 310 -15.39 -17.80 5.48
C ALA A 310 -15.78 -16.32 5.51
N LEU A 311 -16.36 -15.85 4.40
CA LEU A 311 -16.76 -14.45 4.26
C LEU A 311 -18.08 -14.18 4.99
N PRO A 312 -18.15 -13.09 5.77
CA PRO A 312 -19.44 -12.60 6.26
C PRO A 312 -20.30 -12.07 5.10
N LYS A 313 -21.61 -12.05 5.28
CA LYS A 313 -22.54 -11.46 4.32
C LYS A 313 -22.81 -10.00 4.68
N VAL A 314 -23.23 -9.22 3.69
CA VAL A 314 -23.75 -7.87 3.94
C VAL A 314 -24.95 -7.97 4.90
N GLY A 315 -24.92 -7.17 5.95
CA GLY A 315 -25.89 -7.19 7.06
C GLY A 315 -25.47 -8.01 8.29
N ASP A 316 -24.48 -8.90 8.16
CA ASP A 316 -23.92 -9.63 9.31
C ASP A 316 -23.22 -8.67 10.28
N THR A 317 -23.02 -9.10 11.51
CA THR A 317 -22.16 -8.38 12.47
C THR A 317 -20.73 -8.92 12.39
N TYR A 318 -19.78 -8.04 12.13
CA TYR A 318 -18.35 -8.34 12.09
C TYR A 318 -17.57 -7.35 12.97
N LYS A 319 -16.83 -7.85 13.95
CA LYS A 319 -16.07 -7.03 14.91
C LYS A 319 -16.90 -5.91 15.57
N GLY A 320 -18.18 -6.17 15.83
CA GLY A 320 -19.09 -5.27 16.55
C GLY A 320 -19.83 -4.26 15.67
N ALA A 321 -19.63 -4.25 14.37
CA ALA A 321 -20.30 -3.36 13.42
C ALA A 321 -20.99 -4.15 12.29
N LYS A 322 -21.91 -3.54 11.55
CA LYS A 322 -22.61 -4.18 10.45
C LYS A 322 -21.75 -4.16 9.17
N VAL A 323 -21.68 -5.30 8.50
CA VAL A 323 -21.03 -5.41 7.19
C VAL A 323 -21.88 -4.69 6.16
N VAL A 324 -21.28 -3.71 5.48
CA VAL A 324 -21.92 -2.94 4.40
C VAL A 324 -21.40 -3.33 3.02
N GLU A 325 -20.19 -3.86 2.94
CA GLU A 325 -19.59 -4.30 1.68
C GLU A 325 -18.59 -5.43 1.91
N VAL A 326 -18.54 -6.37 0.96
CA VAL A 326 -17.54 -7.42 0.89
C VAL A 326 -16.92 -7.40 -0.51
N ILE A 327 -15.61 -7.23 -0.59
CA ILE A 327 -14.85 -7.21 -1.85
C ILE A 327 -13.93 -8.44 -1.84
N THR A 328 -14.21 -9.41 -2.71
CA THR A 328 -13.39 -10.62 -2.79
C THR A 328 -12.02 -10.32 -3.43
N TRP A 329 -11.03 -11.18 -3.22
CA TRP A 329 -9.71 -11.04 -3.82
C TRP A 329 -9.76 -11.05 -5.36
N GLU A 330 -10.71 -11.81 -5.94
CA GLU A 330 -10.94 -11.82 -7.40
C GLU A 330 -11.43 -10.45 -7.88
N LYS A 331 -12.34 -9.83 -7.13
CA LYS A 331 -12.84 -8.49 -7.44
C LYS A 331 -11.73 -7.44 -7.30
N ARG A 332 -10.91 -7.51 -6.25
CA ARG A 332 -9.73 -6.65 -6.05
C ARG A 332 -8.77 -6.79 -7.24
N ARG A 333 -8.45 -8.04 -7.65
CA ARG A 333 -7.62 -8.34 -8.82
C ARG A 333 -8.23 -7.79 -10.11
N LYS A 334 -9.54 -8.01 -10.31
CA LYS A 334 -10.24 -7.49 -11.48
C LYS A 334 -10.18 -5.97 -11.55
N ASN A 335 -10.30 -5.29 -10.43
CA ASN A 335 -10.18 -3.83 -10.36
C ASN A 335 -8.77 -3.36 -10.77
N MET A 336 -7.70 -4.08 -10.37
CA MET A 336 -6.35 -3.78 -10.84
C MET A 336 -6.18 -4.10 -12.33
N GLN A 337 -6.70 -5.24 -12.80
CA GLN A 337 -6.65 -5.61 -14.22
C GLN A 337 -7.39 -4.59 -15.12
N ASP A 338 -8.44 -3.95 -14.60
CA ASP A 338 -9.16 -2.89 -15.32
C ASP A 338 -8.30 -1.65 -15.61
N VAL A 339 -7.30 -1.39 -14.78
CA VAL A 339 -6.26 -0.39 -15.10
C VAL A 339 -5.37 -0.88 -16.24
N CYS A 340 -4.95 -2.14 -16.19
CA CYS A 340 -4.04 -2.72 -17.18
C CYS A 340 -4.64 -2.73 -18.61
N VAL A 341 -5.96 -3.00 -18.75
CA VAL A 341 -6.62 -3.08 -20.08
C VAL A 341 -6.65 -1.75 -20.83
N ALA A 342 -6.34 -0.63 -20.19
CA ALA A 342 -6.18 0.65 -20.86
C ALA A 342 -5.02 0.64 -21.89
N CYS A 343 -4.02 -0.23 -21.68
CA CYS A 343 -2.82 -0.32 -22.53
C CYS A 343 -2.50 -1.74 -23.01
N HIS A 344 -2.95 -2.77 -22.30
CA HIS A 344 -2.58 -4.17 -22.57
C HIS A 344 -3.75 -5.04 -22.98
N THR A 345 -3.46 -6.07 -23.79
CA THR A 345 -4.46 -7.10 -24.14
C THR A 345 -4.76 -7.99 -22.93
N LYS A 346 -5.97 -8.54 -22.90
CA LYS A 346 -6.40 -9.46 -21.85
C LYS A 346 -5.42 -10.63 -21.66
N ARG A 347 -4.96 -11.24 -22.78
CA ARG A 347 -4.02 -12.37 -22.76
C ARG A 347 -2.68 -12.01 -22.09
N GLN A 348 -2.16 -10.83 -22.34
CA GLN A 348 -0.92 -10.35 -21.71
C GLN A 348 -1.11 -10.16 -20.21
N ILE A 349 -2.25 -9.60 -19.79
CA ILE A 349 -2.60 -9.39 -18.39
C ILE A 349 -2.75 -10.73 -17.66
N GLU A 350 -3.46 -11.68 -18.24
CA GLU A 350 -3.62 -13.04 -17.70
C GLU A 350 -2.26 -13.76 -17.58
N GLY A 351 -1.41 -13.63 -18.59
CA GLY A 351 -0.03 -14.18 -18.56
C GLY A 351 0.81 -13.58 -17.42
N HIS A 352 0.77 -12.27 -17.23
CA HIS A 352 1.45 -11.62 -16.10
C HIS A 352 0.97 -12.15 -14.76
N TYR A 353 -0.34 -12.21 -14.54
CA TYR A 353 -0.89 -12.70 -13.26
C TYR A 353 -0.59 -14.17 -13.01
N LYS A 354 -0.55 -15.00 -14.06
CA LYS A 354 -0.12 -16.41 -13.93
C LYS A 354 1.33 -16.49 -13.45
N GLN A 355 2.25 -15.75 -14.10
CA GLN A 355 3.66 -15.73 -13.72
C GLN A 355 3.89 -15.18 -12.31
N PHE A 356 3.15 -14.13 -11.94
CA PHE A 356 3.19 -13.56 -10.61
C PHE A 356 2.71 -14.55 -9.55
N ASP A 357 1.53 -15.17 -9.75
CA ASP A 357 1.00 -16.17 -8.82
C ASP A 357 1.97 -17.35 -8.67
N ASP A 358 2.56 -17.85 -9.75
CA ASP A 358 3.53 -18.96 -9.73
C ASP A 358 4.76 -18.64 -8.86
N VAL A 359 5.26 -17.41 -8.88
CA VAL A 359 6.39 -17.01 -8.01
C VAL A 359 5.96 -16.93 -6.55
N VAL A 360 4.77 -16.41 -6.27
CA VAL A 360 4.25 -16.35 -4.88
C VAL A 360 4.03 -17.75 -4.33
N ASP A 361 3.42 -18.63 -5.11
CA ASP A 361 3.16 -20.00 -4.73
C ASP A 361 4.48 -20.79 -4.55
N LEU A 362 5.44 -20.64 -5.48
CA LEU A 362 6.78 -21.22 -5.35
C LEU A 362 7.47 -20.78 -4.04
N TYR A 363 7.48 -19.48 -3.74
CA TYR A 363 8.07 -18.97 -2.51
C TYR A 363 7.34 -19.56 -1.27
N ASN A 364 6.01 -19.52 -1.26
CA ASN A 364 5.21 -20.03 -0.16
C ASN A 364 5.46 -21.54 0.07
N ASP A 365 5.34 -22.35 -0.98
CA ASP A 365 5.25 -23.79 -0.84
C ASP A 365 6.64 -24.42 -0.73
N LYS A 366 7.63 -23.87 -1.41
CA LYS A 366 8.99 -24.40 -1.38
C LYS A 366 9.80 -23.92 -0.16
N PHE A 367 9.59 -22.68 0.29
CA PHE A 367 10.43 -22.10 1.35
C PHE A 367 9.64 -21.70 2.60
N ALA A 368 8.67 -20.79 2.46
CA ALA A 368 8.10 -20.12 3.61
C ALA A 368 7.30 -21.03 4.54
N LYS A 369 6.37 -21.82 4.00
CA LYS A 369 5.55 -22.74 4.81
C LYS A 369 6.39 -23.84 5.50
N PRO A 370 7.31 -24.51 4.77
CA PRO A 370 8.18 -25.52 5.41
C PRO A 370 9.04 -24.94 6.53
N ILE A 371 9.70 -23.80 6.29
CA ILE A 371 10.58 -23.18 7.29
C ILE A 371 9.75 -22.74 8.50
N ALA A 372 8.60 -22.07 8.29
CA ALA A 372 7.72 -21.66 9.38
C ALA A 372 7.24 -22.86 10.22
N ALA A 373 6.91 -24.00 9.58
CA ALA A 373 6.52 -25.21 10.28
C ALA A 373 7.70 -25.79 11.10
N MET A 374 8.90 -25.83 10.53
CA MET A 374 10.10 -26.31 11.23
C MET A 374 10.46 -25.37 12.41
N MET A 375 10.38 -24.05 12.25
CA MET A 375 10.55 -23.10 13.35
C MET A 375 9.56 -23.36 14.48
N GLY A 376 8.28 -23.59 14.15
CA GLY A 376 7.27 -23.95 15.14
C GLY A 376 7.60 -25.22 15.92
N GLU A 377 8.10 -26.28 15.27
CA GLU A 377 8.52 -27.51 15.94
C GLU A 377 9.79 -27.33 16.80
N LEU A 378 10.76 -26.54 16.30
CA LEU A 378 11.97 -26.22 17.06
C LEU A 378 11.64 -25.48 18.37
N THR A 379 10.76 -24.48 18.28
CA THR A 379 10.30 -23.72 19.46
C THR A 379 9.50 -24.61 20.40
N ALA A 380 8.54 -25.39 19.89
CA ALA A 380 7.72 -26.27 20.71
C ALA A 380 8.53 -27.33 21.49
N LYS A 381 9.66 -27.76 20.95
CA LYS A 381 10.58 -28.70 21.61
C LYS A 381 11.72 -27.99 22.38
N GLY A 382 11.78 -26.67 22.38
CA GLY A 382 12.77 -25.87 23.10
C GLY A 382 14.19 -25.98 22.53
N TYR A 383 14.33 -26.15 21.22
CA TYR A 383 15.60 -25.98 20.51
C TYR A 383 15.85 -24.50 20.16
N VAL A 384 14.78 -23.74 20.06
CA VAL A 384 14.75 -22.30 19.95
C VAL A 384 13.92 -21.79 21.13
N THR A 385 14.35 -20.72 21.80
CA THR A 385 13.67 -20.19 22.98
C THR A 385 12.36 -19.49 22.60
N ALA A 386 11.56 -19.15 23.61
CA ALA A 386 10.35 -18.35 23.40
C ALA A 386 10.63 -16.83 23.37
N ALA A 387 11.84 -16.42 23.73
CA ALA A 387 12.26 -15.02 23.67
C ALA A 387 12.52 -14.64 22.20
N PRO A 388 11.92 -13.56 21.69
CA PRO A 388 12.05 -13.23 20.27
C PRO A 388 13.46 -12.67 19.97
N PHE A 389 14.06 -13.16 18.90
CA PHE A 389 15.32 -12.68 18.32
C PHE A 389 16.56 -12.81 19.20
N ASP A 390 16.59 -13.74 20.14
CA ASP A 390 17.77 -14.02 20.96
C ASP A 390 18.69 -15.10 20.35
N GLU A 391 18.20 -15.84 19.32
CA GLU A 391 19.02 -16.76 18.55
C GLU A 391 19.21 -16.34 17.09
N LYS A 392 20.38 -16.68 16.54
CA LYS A 392 20.77 -16.35 15.16
C LYS A 392 19.79 -16.91 14.11
N ILE A 393 19.22 -18.10 14.35
CA ILE A 393 18.29 -18.76 13.43
C ILE A 393 17.00 -17.95 13.21
N GLU A 394 16.53 -17.24 14.22
CA GLU A 394 15.35 -16.37 14.13
C GLU A 394 15.63 -15.15 13.24
N TRP A 395 16.81 -14.53 13.39
CA TRP A 395 17.26 -13.44 12.52
C TRP A 395 17.37 -13.89 11.07
N THR A 396 17.98 -15.05 10.83
CA THR A 396 18.11 -15.61 9.49
C THR A 396 16.75 -15.93 8.87
N TRP A 397 15.83 -16.49 9.68
CA TRP A 397 14.46 -16.69 9.22
C TRP A 397 13.76 -15.37 8.91
N TRP A 398 13.89 -14.37 9.78
CA TRP A 398 13.33 -13.05 9.56
C TRP A 398 13.85 -12.41 8.28
N GLU A 399 15.14 -12.45 8.01
CA GLU A 399 15.71 -11.94 6.76
C GLU A 399 15.17 -12.69 5.52
N ILE A 400 15.09 -14.03 5.57
CA ILE A 400 14.54 -14.84 4.47
C ILE A 400 13.14 -14.36 4.06
N TRP A 401 12.24 -14.16 5.01
CA TRP A 401 10.87 -13.79 4.65
C TRP A 401 10.64 -12.28 4.56
N HIS A 402 11.30 -11.50 5.43
CA HIS A 402 11.09 -10.06 5.57
C HIS A 402 11.85 -9.25 4.53
N HIS A 403 13.05 -9.69 4.13
CA HIS A 403 13.85 -9.05 3.09
C HIS A 403 13.73 -9.78 1.75
N GLU A 404 14.43 -10.91 1.59
CA GLU A 404 14.57 -11.59 0.31
C GLU A 404 13.22 -12.08 -0.24
N GLY A 405 12.40 -12.68 0.60
CA GLY A 405 11.09 -13.19 0.21
C GLY A 405 10.11 -12.09 -0.18
N ARG A 406 10.13 -10.94 0.53
CA ARG A 406 9.33 -9.78 0.14
C ARG A 406 9.80 -9.22 -1.19
N ARG A 407 11.11 -9.05 -1.38
CA ARG A 407 11.69 -8.59 -2.65
C ARG A 407 11.29 -9.47 -3.82
N ALA A 408 11.42 -10.79 -3.68
CA ALA A 408 11.03 -11.74 -4.72
C ALA A 408 9.57 -11.57 -5.16
N ARG A 409 8.65 -11.49 -4.19
CA ARG A 409 7.21 -11.39 -4.44
C ARG A 409 6.81 -10.01 -4.98
N HIS A 410 7.40 -8.93 -4.48
CA HIS A 410 7.21 -7.58 -5.03
C HIS A 410 7.81 -7.46 -6.42
N GLY A 411 9.01 -8.04 -6.67
CA GLY A 411 9.64 -8.09 -7.98
C GLY A 411 8.73 -8.75 -9.02
N ALA A 412 8.16 -9.92 -8.69
CA ALA A 412 7.21 -10.61 -9.57
C ALA A 412 5.94 -9.79 -9.81
N ALA A 413 5.39 -9.17 -8.76
CA ALA A 413 4.17 -8.35 -8.86
C ALA A 413 4.35 -7.12 -9.75
N MET A 414 5.54 -6.51 -9.74
CA MET A 414 5.84 -5.24 -10.39
C MET A 414 6.80 -5.38 -11.59
N MET A 415 7.09 -6.62 -12.01
CA MET A 415 7.92 -6.94 -13.19
C MET A 415 9.36 -6.44 -13.09
N GLY A 416 9.95 -6.53 -11.88
CA GLY A 416 11.37 -6.29 -11.61
C GLY A 416 12.14 -7.61 -11.61
N PRO A 417 12.91 -7.94 -12.70
CA PRO A 417 13.53 -9.25 -12.86
C PRO A 417 14.66 -9.52 -11.88
N ASP A 418 15.47 -8.52 -11.54
CA ASP A 418 16.58 -8.64 -10.60
C ASP A 418 16.08 -8.92 -9.19
N TYR A 419 15.07 -8.18 -8.73
CA TYR A 419 14.42 -8.38 -7.43
C TYR A 419 13.61 -9.66 -7.36
N THR A 420 13.11 -10.17 -8.49
CA THR A 420 12.47 -11.50 -8.52
C THR A 420 13.49 -12.62 -8.34
N TRP A 421 14.63 -12.53 -9.02
CA TRP A 421 15.60 -13.62 -9.08
C TRP A 421 16.82 -13.40 -8.17
N TRP A 422 17.77 -12.49 -8.52
CA TRP A 422 19.04 -12.38 -7.79
C TRP A 422 18.87 -11.85 -6.37
N ASN A 423 18.22 -10.70 -6.22
CA ASN A 423 17.90 -10.11 -4.93
C ASN A 423 16.63 -10.68 -4.29
N GLY A 424 16.14 -11.81 -4.75
CA GLY A 424 14.94 -12.48 -4.32
C GLY A 424 15.11 -13.98 -4.13
N ILE A 425 14.55 -14.81 -5.04
CA ILE A 425 14.51 -16.28 -4.90
C ILE A 425 15.89 -16.89 -4.75
N TYR A 426 16.92 -16.39 -5.45
CA TYR A 426 18.29 -16.87 -5.31
C TYR A 426 18.78 -16.68 -3.86
N GLN A 427 18.62 -15.50 -3.29
CA GLN A 427 19.05 -15.21 -1.92
C GLN A 427 18.19 -15.95 -0.87
N VAL A 428 16.87 -16.11 -1.10
CA VAL A 428 16.04 -16.99 -0.28
C VAL A 428 16.61 -18.40 -0.22
N ALA A 429 16.97 -18.96 -1.38
CA ALA A 429 17.55 -20.29 -1.46
C ALA A 429 18.94 -20.36 -0.80
N GLN A 430 19.84 -19.42 -1.14
CA GLN A 430 21.19 -19.35 -0.58
C GLN A 430 21.13 -19.31 0.95
N ARG A 431 20.37 -18.39 1.52
CA ARG A 431 20.26 -18.22 2.96
C ARG A 431 19.61 -19.43 3.64
N THR A 432 18.59 -20.02 2.99
CA THR A 432 17.96 -21.25 3.51
C THR A 432 18.95 -22.39 3.62
N TYR A 433 19.69 -22.72 2.55
CA TYR A 433 20.54 -23.90 2.54
C TYR A 433 21.88 -23.71 3.26
N PHE A 434 22.47 -22.51 3.18
CA PHE A 434 23.84 -22.28 3.66
C PHE A 434 23.92 -21.51 4.97
N GLU A 435 22.80 -20.98 5.49
CA GLU A 435 22.77 -20.31 6.77
C GLU A 435 21.72 -20.93 7.71
N TRP A 436 20.44 -20.94 7.33
CA TRP A 436 19.36 -21.37 8.19
C TRP A 436 19.42 -22.86 8.55
N ILE A 437 19.61 -23.76 7.57
CA ILE A 437 19.72 -25.21 7.85
C ILE A 437 20.93 -25.53 8.74
N PRO A 438 22.15 -25.02 8.49
CA PRO A 438 23.27 -25.19 9.42
C PRO A 438 22.99 -24.71 10.84
N GLN A 439 22.29 -23.58 11.01
CA GLN A 439 21.93 -23.07 12.32
C GLN A 439 20.89 -23.95 13.03
N MET A 440 19.91 -24.49 12.29
CA MET A 440 18.96 -25.47 12.81
C MET A 440 19.68 -26.73 13.32
N ARG A 441 20.63 -27.26 12.54
CA ARG A 441 21.46 -28.41 12.94
C ARG A 441 22.28 -28.10 14.17
N GLU A 442 22.87 -26.93 14.24
CA GLU A 442 23.63 -26.48 15.42
C GLU A 442 22.76 -26.39 16.67
N ALA A 443 21.56 -25.80 16.58
CA ALA A 443 20.62 -25.68 17.69
C ALA A 443 20.22 -27.08 18.25
N VAL A 444 19.91 -28.02 17.34
CA VAL A 444 19.58 -29.41 17.74
C VAL A 444 20.81 -30.10 18.36
N ARG A 445 21.98 -30.01 17.73
CA ARG A 445 23.21 -30.63 18.25
C ARG A 445 23.62 -30.12 19.62
N LYS A 446 23.45 -28.82 19.89
CA LYS A 446 23.76 -28.21 21.19
C LYS A 446 22.92 -28.86 22.32
N LYS A 447 21.68 -29.23 22.04
CA LYS A 447 20.76 -29.80 23.03
C LYS A 447 20.87 -31.33 23.12
N ASP A 448 20.89 -32.01 21.99
CA ASP A 448 20.77 -33.47 21.92
C ASP A 448 22.12 -34.19 21.74
N GLY A 449 23.22 -33.47 21.49
CA GLY A 449 24.53 -34.06 21.15
C GLY A 449 24.61 -34.67 19.76
N ASN A 450 23.54 -34.62 18.96
CA ASN A 450 23.48 -35.14 17.60
C ASN A 450 22.50 -34.29 16.75
N GLU A 451 22.35 -34.57 15.44
CA GLU A 451 21.51 -33.82 14.52
C GLU A 451 20.25 -34.60 14.07
N ALA A 452 19.93 -35.72 14.71
CA ALA A 452 18.86 -36.62 14.26
C ALA A 452 17.49 -35.93 14.14
N PHE A 453 17.15 -35.02 15.04
CA PHE A 453 15.89 -34.28 14.97
C PHE A 453 15.88 -33.28 13.80
N ALA A 454 17.00 -32.59 13.53
CA ALA A 454 17.12 -31.71 12.37
C ALA A 454 16.97 -32.50 11.05
N ASP A 455 17.61 -33.68 10.96
CA ASP A 455 17.43 -34.55 9.79
C ASP A 455 15.98 -35.01 9.64
N ALA A 456 15.30 -35.37 10.72
CA ALA A 456 13.88 -35.74 10.70
C ALA A 456 12.99 -34.58 10.19
N LEU A 457 13.26 -33.35 10.60
CA LEU A 457 12.56 -32.16 10.10
C LEU A 457 12.78 -31.97 8.59
N LEU A 458 14.02 -32.06 8.12
CA LEU A 458 14.33 -31.94 6.69
C LEU A 458 13.67 -33.04 5.86
N GLN A 459 13.67 -34.31 6.35
CA GLN A 459 12.97 -35.42 5.70
C GLN A 459 11.45 -35.19 5.65
N LYS A 460 10.87 -34.61 6.68
CA LYS A 460 9.43 -34.34 6.78
C LYS A 460 8.99 -33.18 5.90
N TYR A 461 9.71 -32.06 5.90
CA TYR A 461 9.25 -30.81 5.34
C TYR A 461 9.91 -30.42 4.02
N PHE A 462 11.16 -30.82 3.76
CA PHE A 462 11.85 -30.45 2.52
C PHE A 462 11.87 -31.58 1.49
N LYS A 463 12.19 -32.80 1.90
CA LYS A 463 12.33 -33.91 0.97
C LYS A 463 11.12 -34.20 0.08
N PRO A 464 9.85 -34.04 0.56
CA PRO A 464 8.68 -34.26 -0.28
C PRO A 464 8.46 -33.19 -1.35
N ILE A 465 9.14 -32.04 -1.25
CA ILE A 465 8.91 -30.88 -2.11
C ILE A 465 9.90 -30.90 -3.28
N GLU A 466 9.38 -30.84 -4.50
CA GLU A 466 10.19 -30.80 -5.73
C GLU A 466 11.21 -29.65 -5.68
N GLY A 467 12.45 -29.98 -6.05
CA GLY A 467 13.57 -29.03 -6.12
C GLY A 467 14.35 -28.88 -4.82
N HIS A 468 14.12 -29.75 -3.81
CA HIS A 468 15.02 -29.91 -2.66
C HIS A 468 15.89 -31.17 -2.76
N ASP A 469 15.60 -32.10 -3.70
CA ASP A 469 16.30 -33.37 -3.84
C ASP A 469 17.81 -33.23 -3.95
N TRP A 470 18.28 -32.20 -4.66
CA TRP A 470 19.71 -31.96 -4.84
C TRP A 470 20.46 -31.76 -3.52
N TYR A 471 19.77 -31.24 -2.50
CA TYR A 471 20.37 -31.03 -1.18
C TYR A 471 20.66 -32.35 -0.48
N PHE A 472 19.83 -33.37 -0.71
CA PHE A 472 19.98 -34.70 -0.07
C PHE A 472 20.87 -35.64 -0.89
N ASN A 473 20.77 -35.60 -2.20
CA ASN A 473 21.30 -36.62 -3.11
C ASN A 473 22.27 -36.06 -4.16
N GLY A 474 22.55 -34.74 -4.14
CA GLY A 474 23.22 -34.08 -5.23
C GLY A 474 22.34 -33.94 -6.47
N ILE A 475 22.84 -33.28 -7.50
CA ILE A 475 22.13 -33.13 -8.77
C ILE A 475 22.21 -34.40 -9.58
N SER A 476 21.10 -35.09 -9.80
CA SER A 476 21.04 -36.31 -10.59
C SER A 476 21.21 -36.06 -12.10
N LYS A 477 21.65 -37.06 -12.84
CA LYS A 477 21.70 -37.01 -14.30
C LYS A 477 20.33 -36.72 -14.91
N ASP A 478 19.26 -37.31 -14.36
CA ASP A 478 17.90 -37.10 -14.83
C ASP A 478 17.43 -35.66 -14.61
N ALA A 479 17.81 -35.04 -13.48
CA ALA A 479 17.54 -33.62 -13.23
C ALA A 479 18.26 -32.72 -14.24
N ILE A 480 19.51 -33.03 -14.59
CA ILE A 480 20.26 -32.32 -15.61
C ILE A 480 19.60 -32.47 -16.99
N GLU A 481 19.16 -33.67 -17.35
CA GLU A 481 18.49 -33.93 -18.63
C GLU A 481 17.12 -33.23 -18.69
N LYS A 482 16.35 -33.23 -17.63
CA LYS A 482 15.09 -32.45 -17.52
C LYS A 482 15.33 -30.96 -17.75
N VAL A 483 16.39 -30.39 -17.18
CA VAL A 483 16.77 -28.99 -17.41
C VAL A 483 17.17 -28.78 -18.86
N ARG A 484 17.99 -29.67 -19.44
CA ARG A 484 18.40 -29.61 -20.87
C ARG A 484 17.18 -29.61 -21.79
N GLN A 485 16.25 -30.55 -21.58
CA GLN A 485 14.99 -30.61 -22.35
C GLN A 485 14.18 -29.32 -22.20
N GLY A 486 14.04 -28.79 -21.01
CA GLY A 486 13.37 -27.51 -20.77
C GLY A 486 14.03 -26.33 -21.49
N TYR A 487 15.35 -26.34 -21.69
CA TYR A 487 16.02 -25.35 -22.52
C TYR A 487 15.74 -25.53 -24.00
N GLU A 488 15.75 -26.78 -24.49
CA GLU A 488 15.40 -27.07 -25.89
C GLU A 488 13.95 -26.70 -26.20
N ASP A 489 13.02 -26.95 -25.29
CA ASP A 489 11.62 -26.58 -25.44
C ASP A 489 11.43 -25.03 -25.50
N ARG A 490 12.23 -24.29 -24.74
CA ARG A 490 12.17 -22.83 -24.69
C ARG A 490 12.92 -22.12 -25.83
N TYR A 491 14.06 -22.65 -26.24
CA TYR A 491 14.98 -21.95 -27.12
C TYR A 491 15.30 -22.70 -28.41
N GLY A 492 14.76 -23.91 -28.59
CA GLY A 492 14.98 -24.76 -29.75
C GLY A 492 16.13 -25.77 -29.56
N LYS A 493 16.15 -26.80 -30.37
CA LYS A 493 17.17 -27.84 -30.31
C LYS A 493 18.59 -27.28 -30.44
N GLY A 494 19.50 -27.75 -29.61
CA GLY A 494 20.88 -27.31 -29.58
C GLY A 494 21.14 -25.96 -28.89
N ALA A 495 20.18 -25.46 -28.12
CA ALA A 495 20.29 -24.24 -27.33
C ALA A 495 21.40 -24.33 -26.26
N LEU A 496 21.63 -25.53 -25.71
CA LEU A 496 22.80 -25.81 -24.88
C LEU A 496 23.91 -26.41 -25.75
N LYS A 497 25.01 -25.70 -25.84
CA LYS A 497 26.22 -26.15 -26.50
C LYS A 497 27.09 -26.97 -25.56
#